data_2a0f722f056ded03c72faaf7fa3fb691
#
_entry.id   2a0f722f056ded03c72faaf7fa3fb691
#
_cell.length_a   1.000
_cell.length_b   1.000
_cell.length_c   1.000
_cell.angle_alpha   90.00
_cell.angle_beta   90.00
_cell.angle_gamma   90.00
#
_symmetry.space_group_name_H-M   'P 1'
#
loop_
_entity.id
_entity.type
_entity.pdbx_description
1 polymer ?
#
loop_
_entity_poly.entity_id
_entity_poly.type
_entity_poly.pdbx_seq_one_letter_code
_entity_poly.pdbx_strand_id
1 'polypeptide(L)'
;MRLLHTMLRVGDLDKSIAFYTEVLGMTLLRRKDYPDGQFTLAFVGYGDEAHNSVIELTYNWGVDKYELGTGYGHIALEVEDVYKACEDIRARGGKITREPGPMKHGSSILAFVEDPDGYKIELLSPSRND
;
A
#
# COMPACT_ATOMS: atom_id res chain seq x y z
N MET A 1 -2.86 23.95 1.15
CA MET A 1 -3.34 22.66 1.66
C MET A 1 -2.72 21.57 0.80
N ARG A 2 -2.27 20.46 1.40
CA ARG A 2 -1.62 19.36 0.68
C ARG A 2 -1.95 18.04 1.38
N LEU A 3 -2.19 16.97 0.62
CA LEU A 3 -2.39 15.65 1.20
C LEU A 3 -1.05 15.12 1.73
N LEU A 4 -0.92 14.98 3.04
CA LEU A 4 0.33 14.54 3.68
C LEU A 4 0.49 13.03 3.65
N HIS A 5 -0.48 12.33 4.20
CA HIS A 5 -0.40 10.88 4.27
C HIS A 5 -1.79 10.27 4.42
N THR A 6 -1.87 8.98 4.13
CA THR A 6 -3.01 8.13 4.44
C THR A 6 -2.57 7.17 5.53
N MET A 7 -3.33 7.04 6.61
CA MET A 7 -2.99 6.15 7.72
C MET A 7 -3.74 4.83 7.60
N LEU A 8 -3.00 3.74 7.77
CA LEU A 8 -3.53 2.38 7.82
C LEU A 8 -3.14 1.75 9.15
N ARG A 9 -4.11 1.11 9.81
CA ARG A 9 -3.81 0.32 11.00
C ARG A 9 -3.41 -1.08 10.59
N VAL A 10 -2.31 -1.57 11.16
CA VAL A 10 -1.72 -2.86 10.79
C VAL A 10 -1.57 -3.76 12.01
N GLY A 11 -1.73 -5.06 11.80
CA GLY A 11 -1.64 -6.03 12.88
C GLY A 11 -0.23 -6.52 13.17
N ASP A 12 0.67 -6.41 12.20
CA ASP A 12 2.08 -6.81 12.33
C ASP A 12 2.93 -5.80 11.56
N LEU A 13 3.54 -4.87 12.29
CA LEU A 13 4.24 -3.74 11.68
C LEU A 13 5.43 -4.19 10.83
N ASP A 14 6.24 -5.13 11.32
CA ASP A 14 7.42 -5.58 10.57
C ASP A 14 7.01 -6.25 9.26
N LYS A 15 5.95 -7.02 9.28
CA LYS A 15 5.41 -7.68 8.08
C LYS A 15 4.88 -6.65 7.08
N SER A 16 4.20 -5.62 7.57
CA SER A 16 3.69 -4.55 6.72
C SER A 16 4.82 -3.72 6.13
N ILE A 17 5.83 -3.36 6.93
CA ILE A 17 7.00 -2.64 6.43
C ILE A 17 7.68 -3.47 5.33
N ALA A 18 7.87 -4.76 5.55
CA ALA A 18 8.49 -5.64 4.55
C ALA A 18 7.68 -5.67 3.25
N PHE A 19 6.36 -5.72 3.36
CA PHE A 19 5.49 -5.70 2.18
C PHE A 19 5.66 -4.40 1.38
N TYR A 20 5.50 -3.26 2.03
CA TYR A 20 5.57 -1.98 1.33
C TYR A 20 6.96 -1.67 0.79
N THR A 21 8.02 -2.10 1.48
CA THR A 21 9.38 -1.84 1.02
C THR A 21 9.92 -2.91 0.06
N GLU A 22 9.84 -4.18 0.43
CA GLU A 22 10.43 -5.26 -0.37
C GLU A 22 9.55 -5.66 -1.55
N VAL A 23 8.23 -5.70 -1.37
CA VAL A 23 7.32 -6.12 -2.44
C VAL A 23 6.94 -4.95 -3.34
N LEU A 24 6.58 -3.80 -2.77
CA LEU A 24 6.14 -2.64 -3.54
C LEU A 24 7.23 -1.60 -3.82
N GLY A 25 8.44 -1.79 -3.28
CA GLY A 25 9.58 -0.94 -3.60
C GLY A 25 9.59 0.43 -2.93
N MET A 26 8.79 0.65 -1.89
CA MET A 26 8.84 1.90 -1.14
C MET A 26 10.08 1.96 -0.24
N THR A 27 10.35 3.15 0.29
CA THR A 27 11.40 3.37 1.28
C THR A 27 10.76 3.54 2.65
N LEU A 28 11.34 2.93 3.68
CA LEU A 28 10.98 3.24 5.06
C LEU A 28 11.60 4.57 5.41
N LEU A 29 10.76 5.60 5.58
CA LEU A 29 11.21 6.98 5.78
C LEU A 29 11.54 7.26 7.23
N ARG A 30 10.73 6.76 8.17
CA ARG A 30 10.97 6.87 9.61
C ARG A 30 10.08 5.91 10.37
N ARG A 31 10.52 5.58 11.58
CA ARG A 31 9.77 4.71 12.49
C ARG A 31 9.97 5.24 13.91
N LYS A 32 8.90 5.32 14.71
CA LYS A 32 8.97 5.82 16.06
C LYS A 32 7.97 5.13 16.98
N ASP A 33 8.45 4.76 18.18
CA ASP A 33 7.59 4.23 19.24
C ASP A 33 7.04 5.35 20.09
N TYR A 34 5.79 5.18 20.53
CA TYR A 34 5.11 6.10 21.46
C TYR A 34 4.62 5.29 22.66
N PRO A 35 5.52 5.02 23.65
CA PRO A 35 5.18 4.14 24.76
C PRO A 35 3.97 4.60 25.58
N ASP A 36 3.82 5.92 25.79
CA ASP A 36 2.70 6.45 26.56
C ASP A 36 1.35 6.15 25.90
N GLY A 37 1.33 6.12 24.55
CA GLY A 37 0.14 5.79 23.78
C GLY A 37 0.05 4.32 23.40
N GLN A 38 1.11 3.56 23.66
CA GLN A 38 1.20 2.14 23.32
C GLN A 38 1.00 1.88 21.81
N PHE A 39 1.67 2.66 20.98
CA PHE A 39 1.65 2.45 19.52
C PHE A 39 2.99 2.80 18.90
N THR A 40 3.21 2.28 17.70
CA THR A 40 4.37 2.56 16.87
C THR A 40 3.91 3.04 15.50
N LEU A 41 4.56 4.06 14.97
CA LEU A 41 4.30 4.58 13.63
C LEU A 41 5.46 4.26 12.71
N ALA A 42 5.17 3.93 11.46
CA ALA A 42 6.17 3.82 10.40
C ALA A 42 5.63 4.50 9.15
N PHE A 43 6.47 5.30 8.50
CA PHE A 43 6.10 6.01 7.28
C PHE A 43 6.84 5.40 6.11
N VAL A 44 6.11 5.01 5.07
CA VAL A 44 6.65 4.41 3.86
C VAL A 44 6.16 5.19 2.63
N GLY A 45 6.99 5.27 1.60
CA GLY A 45 6.63 6.00 0.39
C GLY A 45 7.71 5.93 -0.67
N TYR A 46 7.46 6.61 -1.79
CA TYR A 46 8.37 6.62 -2.94
C TYR A 46 9.22 7.90 -3.00
N GLY A 47 9.27 8.66 -1.93
CA GLY A 47 10.07 9.87 -1.83
C GLY A 47 9.89 10.50 -0.46
N ASP A 48 10.53 11.65 -0.24
CA ASP A 48 10.48 12.30 1.07
C ASP A 48 9.07 12.84 1.38
N GLU A 49 8.80 12.99 2.67
CA GLU A 49 7.49 13.48 3.14
C GLU A 49 7.24 14.95 2.80
N ALA A 50 8.29 15.72 2.56
CA ALA A 50 8.16 17.14 2.25
C ALA A 50 7.55 17.38 0.87
N HIS A 51 7.76 16.46 -0.07
CA HIS A 51 7.36 16.62 -1.47
C HIS A 51 6.39 15.55 -1.97
N ASN A 52 6.09 14.54 -1.17
CA ASN A 52 5.26 13.41 -1.58
C ASN A 52 4.22 13.08 -0.52
N SER A 53 3.07 12.58 -0.96
CA SER A 53 2.13 11.92 -0.05
C SER A 53 2.67 10.53 0.24
N VAL A 54 2.59 10.11 1.50
CA VAL A 54 3.14 8.84 1.97
C VAL A 54 2.08 8.04 2.71
N ILE A 55 2.40 6.84 3.11
CA ILE A 55 1.52 6.00 3.92
C ILE A 55 2.06 5.95 5.34
N GLU A 56 1.19 6.22 6.33
CA GLU A 56 1.50 6.04 7.73
C GLU A 56 0.95 4.70 8.19
N LEU A 57 1.83 3.79 8.58
CA LEU A 57 1.45 2.51 9.15
C LEU A 57 1.41 2.65 10.67
N THR A 58 0.26 2.39 11.27
CA THR A 58 0.07 2.49 12.71
C THR A 58 -0.12 1.11 13.31
N TYR A 59 0.77 0.71 14.21
CA TYR A 59 0.62 -0.50 14.97
C TYR A 59 0.25 -0.15 16.41
N ASN A 60 -0.96 -0.51 16.81
CA ASN A 60 -1.40 -0.40 18.20
C ASN A 60 -0.97 -1.67 18.92
N TRP A 61 -0.13 -1.53 19.95
CA TRP A 61 0.48 -2.67 20.63
C TRP A 61 -0.57 -3.66 21.14
N GLY A 62 -0.39 -4.92 20.81
CA GLY A 62 -1.31 -5.99 21.21
C GLY A 62 -2.50 -6.20 20.31
N VAL A 63 -2.73 -5.35 19.31
CA VAL A 63 -3.85 -5.50 18.37
C VAL A 63 -3.32 -6.06 17.07
N ASP A 64 -3.70 -7.30 16.74
CA ASP A 64 -3.18 -8.00 15.57
C ASP A 64 -4.19 -8.14 14.43
N LYS A 65 -5.43 -7.70 14.61
CA LYS A 65 -6.48 -7.79 13.59
C LYS A 65 -7.42 -6.60 13.64
N TYR A 66 -7.89 -6.22 12.45
CA TYR A 66 -8.88 -5.16 12.28
C TYR A 66 -9.97 -5.62 11.32
N GLU A 67 -11.18 -5.14 11.56
CA GLU A 67 -12.27 -5.29 10.59
C GLU A 67 -12.21 -4.08 9.66
N LEU A 68 -11.96 -4.32 8.37
CA LEU A 68 -11.87 -3.26 7.40
C LEU A 68 -13.24 -2.72 6.99
N GLY A 69 -14.27 -3.54 7.10
CA GLY A 69 -15.63 -3.15 6.75
C GLY A 69 -15.81 -2.94 5.25
N THR A 70 -16.84 -2.17 4.91
CA THR A 70 -17.19 -1.91 3.51
C THR A 70 -16.95 -0.46 3.08
N GLY A 71 -16.42 0.37 3.97
CA GLY A 71 -16.17 1.80 3.68
C GLY A 71 -14.81 2.07 3.05
N TYR A 72 -13.84 1.18 3.25
CA TYR A 72 -12.51 1.33 2.64
C TYR A 72 -12.57 0.78 1.21
N GLY A 73 -12.05 1.56 0.26
CA GLY A 73 -11.86 1.09 -1.11
C GLY A 73 -10.46 0.59 -1.34
N HIS A 74 -9.60 1.47 -1.86
CA HIS A 74 -8.22 1.10 -2.16
C HIS A 74 -7.33 2.35 -2.24
N ILE A 75 -6.02 2.10 -2.24
CA ILE A 75 -5.01 3.09 -2.56
C ILE A 75 -4.50 2.71 -3.95
N ALA A 76 -4.28 3.68 -4.83
CA ALA A 76 -3.80 3.42 -6.18
C ALA A 76 -2.34 3.82 -6.33
N LEU A 77 -1.58 2.99 -7.04
CA LEU A 77 -0.20 3.24 -7.41
C LEU A 77 -0.09 3.28 -8.94
N GLU A 78 0.59 4.27 -9.46
CA GLU A 78 0.93 4.29 -10.87
C GLU A 78 2.16 3.41 -11.11
N VAL A 79 2.07 2.52 -12.07
CA VAL A 79 3.21 1.69 -12.48
C VAL A 79 3.36 1.78 -14.01
N GLU A 80 4.58 1.74 -14.50
CA GLU A 80 4.86 1.89 -15.93
C GLU A 80 4.23 0.74 -16.73
N ASP A 81 4.35 -0.48 -16.23
CA ASP A 81 3.84 -1.70 -16.88
C ASP A 81 3.16 -2.56 -15.80
N VAL A 82 1.83 -2.62 -15.83
CA VAL A 82 1.05 -3.34 -14.83
C VAL A 82 1.33 -4.84 -14.88
N TYR A 83 1.52 -5.41 -16.08
CA TYR A 83 1.82 -6.83 -16.22
C TYR A 83 3.16 -7.19 -15.58
N LYS A 84 4.19 -6.37 -15.86
CA LYS A 84 5.53 -6.57 -15.29
C LYS A 84 5.51 -6.39 -13.77
N ALA A 85 4.80 -5.36 -13.29
CA ALA A 85 4.69 -5.11 -11.85
C ALA A 85 4.07 -6.30 -11.13
N CYS A 86 3.02 -6.91 -11.70
CA CYS A 86 2.39 -8.09 -11.12
C CYS A 86 3.32 -9.31 -11.10
N GLU A 87 4.11 -9.51 -12.16
CA GLU A 87 5.12 -10.57 -12.17
C GLU A 87 6.12 -10.39 -11.04
N ASP A 88 6.64 -9.18 -10.87
CA ASP A 88 7.61 -8.86 -9.82
C ASP A 88 7.01 -9.03 -8.42
N ILE A 89 5.80 -8.53 -8.22
CA ILE A 89 5.09 -8.65 -6.94
C ILE A 89 4.86 -10.11 -6.59
N ARG A 90 4.40 -10.91 -7.55
CA ARG A 90 4.19 -12.35 -7.33
C ARG A 90 5.48 -13.07 -6.99
N ALA A 91 6.57 -12.74 -7.70
CA ALA A 91 7.89 -13.34 -7.45
C ALA A 91 8.42 -13.00 -6.04
N ARG A 92 8.00 -11.86 -5.49
CA ARG A 92 8.38 -11.40 -4.14
C ARG A 92 7.40 -11.87 -3.06
N GLY A 93 6.46 -12.73 -3.41
CA GLY A 93 5.50 -13.30 -2.47
C GLY A 93 4.24 -12.48 -2.24
N GLY A 94 3.99 -11.45 -3.04
CA GLY A 94 2.78 -10.65 -2.94
C GLY A 94 1.56 -11.39 -3.48
N LYS A 95 0.39 -10.95 -3.00
CA LYS A 95 -0.90 -11.56 -3.37
C LYS A 95 -1.64 -10.69 -4.37
N ILE A 96 -1.90 -11.23 -5.55
CA ILE A 96 -2.66 -10.56 -6.60
C ILE A 96 -4.11 -11.03 -6.50
N THR A 97 -5.04 -10.10 -6.30
CA THR A 97 -6.46 -10.43 -6.14
C THR A 97 -7.27 -10.17 -7.40
N ARG A 98 -6.77 -9.34 -8.32
CA ARG A 98 -7.33 -9.17 -9.65
C ARG A 98 -6.16 -9.12 -10.62
N GLU A 99 -6.08 -10.08 -11.53
CA GLU A 99 -4.99 -10.17 -12.51
C GLU A 99 -4.97 -8.95 -13.43
N PRO A 100 -3.80 -8.56 -13.95
CA PRO A 100 -3.72 -7.39 -14.81
C PRO A 100 -4.50 -7.55 -16.11
N GLY A 101 -5.17 -6.49 -16.50
CA GLY A 101 -5.95 -6.45 -17.72
C GLY A 101 -6.70 -5.15 -17.86
N PRO A 102 -7.39 -4.97 -18.99
CA PRO A 102 -8.16 -3.76 -19.23
C PRO A 102 -9.31 -3.60 -18.23
N MET A 103 -9.62 -2.35 -17.92
CA MET A 103 -10.82 -1.99 -17.18
C MET A 103 -12.06 -2.47 -17.96
N LYS A 104 -13.10 -2.94 -17.25
CA LYS A 104 -14.28 -3.56 -17.86
C LYS A 104 -14.94 -2.70 -18.93
N HIS A 105 -15.03 -1.39 -18.70
CA HIS A 105 -15.67 -0.46 -19.62
C HIS A 105 -14.72 0.64 -20.09
N GLY A 106 -13.43 0.36 -20.09
CA GLY A 106 -12.40 1.32 -20.46
C GLY A 106 -11.19 0.63 -21.05
N SER A 107 -10.12 1.40 -21.25
CA SER A 107 -8.87 0.94 -21.85
C SER A 107 -7.67 0.92 -20.90
N SER A 108 -7.79 1.52 -19.73
CA SER A 108 -6.71 1.52 -18.74
C SER A 108 -6.42 0.11 -18.27
N ILE A 109 -5.14 -0.22 -18.17
CA ILE A 109 -4.70 -1.49 -17.61
C ILE A 109 -4.59 -1.33 -16.10
N LEU A 110 -5.18 -2.25 -15.37
CA LEU A 110 -5.13 -2.24 -13.91
C LEU A 110 -5.03 -3.64 -13.34
N ALA A 111 -4.65 -3.70 -12.07
CA ALA A 111 -4.62 -4.93 -11.28
C ALA A 111 -4.88 -4.54 -9.82
N PHE A 112 -5.23 -5.52 -8.99
CA PHE A 112 -5.33 -5.33 -7.55
C PHE A 112 -4.44 -6.31 -6.82
N VAL A 113 -3.77 -5.81 -5.79
CA VAL A 113 -2.99 -6.62 -4.86
C VAL A 113 -3.49 -6.34 -3.44
N GLU A 114 -3.15 -7.20 -2.50
CA GLU A 114 -3.50 -7.04 -1.10
C GLU A 114 -2.25 -6.95 -0.24
N ASP A 115 -2.30 -6.08 0.77
CA ASP A 115 -1.26 -6.03 1.78
C ASP A 115 -1.50 -7.11 2.84
N PRO A 116 -0.61 -7.27 3.85
CA PRO A 116 -0.76 -8.33 4.85
C PRO A 116 -2.05 -8.26 5.68
N ASP A 117 -2.67 -7.09 5.79
CA ASP A 117 -3.92 -6.90 6.54
C ASP A 117 -5.16 -6.99 5.67
N GLY A 118 -4.99 -7.16 4.35
CA GLY A 118 -6.11 -7.22 3.42
C GLY A 118 -6.48 -5.88 2.80
N TYR A 119 -5.71 -4.82 3.03
CA TYR A 119 -5.93 -3.54 2.35
C TYR A 119 -5.64 -3.69 0.87
N LYS A 120 -6.60 -3.30 0.04
CA LYS A 120 -6.45 -3.41 -1.41
C LYS A 120 -5.66 -2.25 -1.97
N ILE A 121 -4.80 -2.57 -2.93
CA ILE A 121 -3.97 -1.61 -3.64
C ILE A 121 -4.17 -1.84 -5.13
N GLU A 122 -4.57 -0.77 -5.82
CA GLU A 122 -4.74 -0.80 -7.27
C GLU A 122 -3.45 -0.40 -7.95
N LEU A 123 -3.06 -1.15 -8.97
CA LEU A 123 -1.95 -0.79 -9.84
C LEU A 123 -2.54 -0.27 -11.13
N LEU A 124 -2.14 0.92 -11.55
CA LEU A 124 -2.67 1.58 -12.74
C LEU A 124 -1.56 1.98 -13.70
N SER A 125 -1.83 1.79 -15.00
CA SER A 125 -0.94 2.27 -16.05
C SER A 125 -0.92 3.80 -16.11
N PRO A 126 0.15 4.42 -16.67
CA PRO A 126 0.22 5.86 -16.81
C PRO A 126 -0.87 6.43 -17.72
N SER A 127 -1.28 5.70 -18.76
CA SER A 127 -2.36 6.11 -19.67
C SER A 127 -3.70 5.77 -19.04
N ARG A 128 -4.34 6.77 -18.45
CA ARG A 128 -5.62 6.64 -17.76
C ARG A 128 -6.62 7.63 -18.31
N ASN A 129 -7.33 7.20 -19.33
CA ASN A 129 -8.36 8.05 -19.96
C ASN A 129 -9.78 7.65 -19.58
N ASP A 130 -9.90 6.67 -18.72
CA ASP A 130 -11.18 6.08 -18.30
C ASP A 130 -11.75 6.71 -17.04
#